data_03aaba1ad88d6304481ccde5311d2902
#
_entry.id   03aaba1ad88d6304481ccde5311d2902
#
_cell.length_a   1.000
_cell.length_b   1.000
_cell.length_c   1.000
_cell.angle_alpha   90.00
_cell.angle_beta   90.00
_cell.angle_gamma   90.00
#
_symmetry.space_group_name_H-M   'P 1'
#
loop_
_entity.id
_entity.type
_entity.pdbx_description
1 polymer ?
#
loop_
_entity_poly.entity_id
_entity_poly.type
_entity_poly.pdbx_seq_one_letter_code
_entity_poly.pdbx_strand_id
1 'polypeptide(L)'
;AIRESMKIAFFEMRAEKLVAKIHADNARSLKLFQRCGFQLESRTAALNSFALAAKHYRRLLREGSAAHAGDICITEIDQERLRDLIVFEEAAAVFELEHEIERAVVVDPRQVPRDVVTMNSRTLLQLDDKEVAVALVYPADADDGAGKLSICSSIGTAILGFREGDSFDWRTPDRTCRIRIGKVHYQPEAAGDFHL
;
A
#
# COMPACT_ATOMS: atom_id res chain seq x y z
N ALA A 1 1.65 12.85 -7.64
CA ALA A 1 1.89 13.55 -8.93
C ALA A 1 1.93 12.59 -10.13
N ILE A 2 2.94 11.68 -10.29
CA ILE A 2 3.06 10.81 -11.50
C ILE A 2 1.82 9.94 -11.71
N ARG A 3 1.27 9.38 -10.66
CA ARG A 3 0.12 8.49 -10.75
C ARG A 3 -1.17 9.18 -11.09
N GLU A 4 -1.38 10.33 -10.51
CA GLU A 4 -2.52 11.16 -10.89
C GLU A 4 -2.46 11.51 -12.37
N SER A 5 -1.26 11.88 -12.83
CA SER A 5 -1.03 12.07 -14.28
C SER A 5 -1.29 10.81 -15.09
N MET A 6 -0.95 9.61 -14.57
CA MET A 6 -1.25 8.34 -15.25
C MET A 6 -2.75 8.05 -15.28
N LYS A 7 -3.49 8.30 -14.19
CA LYS A 7 -4.95 8.16 -14.15
C LYS A 7 -5.60 9.08 -15.17
N ILE A 8 -5.28 10.37 -15.13
CA ILE A 8 -5.79 11.36 -16.08
C ILE A 8 -5.50 10.92 -17.52
N ALA A 9 -4.24 10.55 -17.81
CA ALA A 9 -3.84 10.17 -19.16
C ALA A 9 -4.58 8.92 -19.66
N PHE A 10 -4.71 7.86 -18.86
CA PHE A 10 -5.31 6.60 -19.31
C PHE A 10 -6.83 6.57 -19.23
N PHE A 11 -7.45 7.24 -18.26
CA PHE A 11 -8.90 7.18 -18.06
C PHE A 11 -9.64 8.38 -18.63
N GLU A 12 -9.12 9.60 -18.46
CA GLU A 12 -9.77 10.81 -18.96
C GLU A 12 -9.34 11.11 -20.40
N MET A 13 -8.03 11.13 -20.69
CA MET A 13 -7.50 11.42 -22.02
C MET A 13 -7.49 10.20 -22.95
N ARG A 14 -7.82 9.00 -22.44
CA ARG A 14 -7.83 7.73 -23.18
C ARG A 14 -6.52 7.41 -23.91
N ALA A 15 -5.39 7.80 -23.34
CA ALA A 15 -4.08 7.49 -23.91
C ALA A 15 -3.88 5.97 -24.01
N GLU A 16 -3.37 5.49 -25.14
CA GLU A 16 -3.05 4.07 -25.31
C GLU A 16 -1.70 3.69 -24.69
N LYS A 17 -0.79 4.67 -24.61
CA LYS A 17 0.58 4.49 -24.16
C LYS A 17 1.14 5.79 -23.61
N LEU A 18 1.86 5.71 -22.51
CA LEU A 18 2.67 6.79 -21.97
C LEU A 18 4.15 6.49 -22.20
N VAL A 19 4.92 7.51 -22.55
CA VAL A 19 6.36 7.41 -22.75
C VAL A 19 7.07 8.42 -21.86
N ALA A 20 8.05 7.96 -21.09
CA ALA A 20 8.91 8.79 -20.26
C ALA A 20 10.35 8.69 -20.74
N LYS A 21 10.98 9.82 -21.03
CA LYS A 21 12.40 9.92 -21.37
C LYS A 21 13.16 10.44 -20.15
N ILE A 22 14.09 9.65 -19.64
CA ILE A 22 14.79 9.92 -18.38
C ILE A 22 16.29 9.89 -18.64
N HIS A 23 17.02 10.90 -18.17
CA HIS A 23 18.47 10.96 -18.29
C HIS A 23 19.12 9.73 -17.62
N ALA A 24 20.14 9.16 -18.28
CA ALA A 24 20.76 7.92 -17.82
C ALA A 24 21.33 8.02 -16.40
N ASP A 25 21.79 9.22 -15.99
CA ASP A 25 22.36 9.49 -14.67
C ASP A 25 21.30 9.73 -13.59
N ASN A 26 20.02 9.88 -13.96
CA ASN A 26 18.94 10.11 -13.01
C ASN A 26 18.41 8.77 -12.45
N ALA A 27 19.25 8.11 -11.64
CA ALA A 27 18.95 6.80 -11.05
C ALA A 27 17.65 6.80 -10.23
N ARG A 28 17.31 7.93 -9.58
CA ARG A 28 16.09 8.09 -8.79
C ARG A 28 14.84 8.01 -9.68
N SER A 29 14.79 8.78 -10.74
CA SER A 29 13.66 8.73 -11.68
C SER A 29 13.59 7.41 -12.43
N LEU A 30 14.72 6.80 -12.80
CA LEU A 30 14.75 5.48 -13.43
C LEU A 30 14.04 4.43 -12.55
N LYS A 31 14.41 4.37 -11.25
CA LYS A 31 13.77 3.47 -10.30
C LYS A 31 12.29 3.77 -10.11
N LEU A 32 11.91 5.05 -10.00
CA LEU A 32 10.54 5.48 -9.81
C LEU A 32 9.64 5.05 -10.96
N PHE A 33 10.03 5.30 -12.21
CA PHE A 33 9.23 4.92 -13.38
C PHE A 33 9.12 3.40 -13.55
N GLN A 34 10.20 2.65 -13.27
CA GLN A 34 10.14 1.19 -13.25
C GLN A 34 9.14 0.67 -12.21
N ARG A 35 9.12 1.27 -11.02
CA ARG A 35 8.15 0.94 -9.95
C ARG A 35 6.71 1.29 -10.34
N CYS A 36 6.49 2.34 -11.11
CA CYS A 36 5.18 2.66 -11.68
C CYS A 36 4.76 1.72 -12.82
N GLY A 37 5.53 0.65 -13.09
CA GLY A 37 5.22 -0.34 -14.11
C GLY A 37 5.67 0.03 -15.52
N PHE A 38 6.42 1.14 -15.69
CA PHE A 38 7.00 1.47 -16.98
C PHE A 38 8.10 0.48 -17.34
N GLN A 39 8.09 0.01 -18.58
CA GLN A 39 9.08 -0.90 -19.13
C GLN A 39 10.08 -0.13 -19.99
N LEU A 40 11.36 -0.50 -19.88
CA LEU A 40 12.40 0.09 -20.72
C LEU A 40 12.19 -0.33 -22.18
N GLU A 41 11.99 0.63 -23.10
CA GLU A 41 11.86 0.39 -24.53
C GLU A 41 13.18 0.60 -25.28
N SER A 42 13.93 1.64 -24.91
CA SER A 42 15.20 1.92 -25.56
C SER A 42 16.16 2.62 -24.62
N ARG A 43 17.45 2.45 -24.87
CA ARG A 43 18.54 3.07 -24.13
C ARG A 43 19.52 3.72 -25.12
N THR A 44 19.89 4.97 -24.83
CA THR A 44 20.99 5.67 -25.48
C THR A 44 22.04 6.06 -24.44
N ALA A 45 23.17 6.61 -24.86
CA ALA A 45 24.19 7.07 -23.92
C ALA A 45 23.70 8.15 -22.95
N ALA A 46 22.72 8.98 -23.35
CA ALA A 46 22.22 10.09 -22.56
C ALA A 46 20.84 9.83 -21.97
N LEU A 47 19.97 9.04 -22.62
CA LEU A 47 18.56 8.90 -22.27
C LEU A 47 18.11 7.45 -22.28
N ASN A 48 17.31 7.10 -21.27
CA ASN A 48 16.50 5.88 -21.23
C ASN A 48 15.04 6.24 -21.55
N SER A 49 14.44 5.54 -22.51
CA SER A 49 13.02 5.67 -22.84
C SER A 49 12.25 4.53 -22.20
N PHE A 50 11.29 4.87 -21.38
CA PHE A 50 10.36 3.93 -20.73
C PHE A 50 8.97 4.11 -21.27
N ALA A 51 8.22 3.04 -21.38
CA ALA A 51 6.82 3.08 -21.79
C ALA A 51 5.91 2.28 -20.86
N LEU A 52 4.68 2.75 -20.75
CA LEU A 52 3.59 2.07 -20.07
C LEU A 52 2.38 2.07 -20.99
N ALA A 53 1.95 0.87 -21.42
CA ALA A 53 0.75 0.70 -22.23
C ALA A 53 -0.51 0.65 -21.33
N ALA A 54 -1.62 1.24 -21.79
CA ALA A 54 -2.89 1.24 -21.06
C ALA A 54 -3.35 -0.15 -20.62
N LYS A 55 -3.18 -1.19 -21.47
CA LYS A 55 -3.51 -2.58 -21.12
C LYS A 55 -2.66 -3.12 -19.95
N HIS A 56 -1.39 -2.71 -19.89
CA HIS A 56 -0.48 -3.11 -18.82
C HIS A 56 -0.82 -2.37 -17.52
N TYR A 57 -1.09 -1.07 -17.59
CA TYR A 57 -1.56 -0.28 -16.45
C TYR A 57 -2.86 -0.83 -15.84
N ARG A 58 -3.87 -1.14 -16.69
CA ARG A 58 -5.11 -1.76 -16.22
C ARG A 58 -4.89 -3.17 -15.62
N ARG A 59 -3.87 -3.90 -16.08
CA ARG A 59 -3.49 -5.19 -15.49
C ARG A 59 -2.85 -5.00 -14.11
N LEU A 60 -1.93 -4.05 -13.96
CA LEU A 60 -1.31 -3.70 -12.67
C LEU A 60 -2.35 -3.28 -11.63
N LEU A 61 -3.33 -2.45 -12.02
CA LEU A 61 -4.45 -2.08 -11.15
C LEU A 61 -5.30 -3.29 -10.74
N ARG A 62 -5.53 -4.25 -11.62
CA ARG A 62 -6.27 -5.48 -11.30
C ARG A 62 -5.45 -6.46 -10.44
N GLU A 63 -4.17 -6.61 -10.71
CA GLU A 63 -3.29 -7.49 -9.96
C GLU A 63 -3.02 -6.94 -8.55
N GLY A 64 -2.91 -5.62 -8.39
CA GLY A 64 -2.88 -4.95 -7.07
C GLY A 64 -4.23 -5.03 -6.34
N SER A 65 -5.34 -5.01 -7.07
CA SER A 65 -6.71 -5.11 -6.53
C SER A 65 -7.20 -6.54 -6.29
N ALA A 66 -6.57 -7.55 -6.93
CA ALA A 66 -7.00 -8.95 -6.83
C ALA A 66 -6.67 -9.60 -5.47
N ALA A 67 -5.86 -8.95 -4.64
CA ALA A 67 -5.56 -9.42 -3.29
C ALA A 67 -6.74 -9.28 -2.31
N HIS A 68 -7.71 -8.38 -2.61
CA HIS A 68 -8.76 -8.04 -1.66
C HIS A 68 -10.14 -8.10 -2.29
N ALA A 69 -10.94 -9.07 -1.90
CA ALA A 69 -12.35 -9.22 -2.30
C ALA A 69 -13.32 -8.37 -1.47
N GLY A 70 -12.81 -7.49 -0.57
CA GLY A 70 -13.63 -6.67 0.32
C GLY A 70 -13.10 -5.24 0.44
N ASP A 71 -13.99 -4.32 0.79
CA ASP A 71 -13.62 -2.95 1.13
C ASP A 71 -12.94 -2.95 2.51
N ILE A 72 -11.72 -2.43 2.60
CA ILE A 72 -11.04 -2.21 3.88
C ILE A 72 -11.70 -1.03 4.61
N CYS A 73 -11.65 -1.05 5.94
CA CYS A 73 -12.23 -0.01 6.80
C CYS A 73 -11.09 0.77 7.48
N ILE A 74 -11.06 2.09 7.30
CA ILE A 74 -10.09 2.97 7.98
C ILE A 74 -10.82 4.13 8.66
N THR A 75 -10.18 4.74 9.67
CA THR A 75 -10.71 5.93 10.31
C THR A 75 -10.47 7.19 9.49
N GLU A 76 -11.28 8.23 9.69
CA GLU A 76 -11.04 9.55 9.10
C GLU A 76 -9.67 10.10 9.49
N ILE A 77 -9.26 9.88 10.75
CA ILE A 77 -7.97 10.33 11.29
C ILE A 77 -6.81 9.60 10.62
N ASP A 78 -6.91 8.27 10.50
CA ASP A 78 -5.89 7.47 9.81
C ASP A 78 -5.81 7.85 8.33
N GLN A 79 -6.93 8.08 7.67
CA GLN A 79 -6.93 8.50 6.27
C GLN A 79 -6.15 9.82 6.07
N GLU A 80 -6.38 10.82 6.92
CA GLU A 80 -5.69 12.10 6.84
C GLU A 80 -4.18 11.93 7.08
N ARG A 81 -3.80 11.28 8.17
CA ARG A 81 -2.39 11.03 8.53
C ARG A 81 -1.65 10.20 7.49
N LEU A 82 -2.29 9.17 6.94
CA LEU A 82 -1.69 8.32 5.91
C LEU A 82 -1.56 9.03 4.57
N ARG A 83 -2.48 9.94 4.22
CA ARG A 83 -2.31 10.81 3.04
C ARG A 83 -1.13 11.75 3.17
N ASP A 84 -0.93 12.35 4.34
CA ASP A 84 0.23 13.18 4.62
C ASP A 84 1.52 12.36 4.52
N LEU A 85 1.55 11.17 5.12
CA LEU A 85 2.68 10.24 5.02
C LEU A 85 3.03 9.93 3.56
N ILE A 86 2.05 9.65 2.71
CA ILE A 86 2.24 9.35 1.28
C ILE A 86 2.91 10.49 0.52
N VAL A 87 2.63 11.74 0.90
CA VAL A 87 3.23 12.93 0.26
C VAL A 87 4.73 13.02 0.56
N PHE A 88 5.15 12.62 1.76
CA PHE A 88 6.54 12.77 2.23
C PHE A 88 7.40 11.52 2.01
N GLU A 89 6.79 10.35 1.94
CA GLU A 89 7.50 9.09 1.78
C GLU A 89 7.72 8.70 0.31
N GLU A 90 8.96 8.41 -0.05
CA GLU A 90 9.35 8.02 -1.41
C GLU A 90 9.45 6.49 -1.62
N ALA A 91 9.02 5.70 -0.65
CA ALA A 91 9.15 4.25 -0.68
C ALA A 91 8.19 3.57 -1.67
N ALA A 92 8.59 2.40 -2.19
CA ALA A 92 7.75 1.62 -3.12
C ALA A 92 6.43 1.15 -2.48
N ALA A 93 6.47 0.89 -1.17
CA ALA A 93 5.33 0.43 -0.39
C ALA A 93 4.23 1.49 -0.27
N VAL A 94 4.56 2.77 -0.38
CA VAL A 94 3.60 3.87 -0.43
C VAL A 94 2.61 3.73 -1.59
N PHE A 95 3.00 3.07 -2.66
CA PHE A 95 2.11 2.80 -3.81
C PHE A 95 0.96 1.87 -3.45
N GLU A 96 1.23 0.78 -2.82
CA GLU A 96 0.21 -0.17 -2.40
C GLU A 96 -0.70 0.47 -1.35
N LEU A 97 -0.11 1.22 -0.41
CA LEU A 97 -0.83 1.95 0.63
C LEU A 97 -1.78 3.02 0.05
N GLU A 98 -1.32 3.86 -0.90
CA GLU A 98 -2.16 4.85 -1.56
C GLU A 98 -3.38 4.21 -2.23
N HIS A 99 -3.17 3.06 -2.90
CA HIS A 99 -4.23 2.33 -3.55
C HIS A 99 -5.24 1.74 -2.55
N GLU A 100 -4.77 1.20 -1.44
CA GLU A 100 -5.65 0.69 -0.39
C GLU A 100 -6.49 1.81 0.26
N ILE A 101 -5.89 2.98 0.55
CA ILE A 101 -6.58 4.13 1.13
C ILE A 101 -7.62 4.72 0.17
N GLU A 102 -7.34 4.78 -1.13
CA GLU A 102 -8.28 5.33 -2.13
C GLU A 102 -9.59 4.53 -2.23
N ARG A 103 -9.55 3.23 -1.97
CA ARG A 103 -10.71 2.33 -2.03
C ARG A 103 -11.32 2.03 -0.66
N ALA A 104 -10.71 2.51 0.41
CA ALA A 104 -11.16 2.24 1.77
C ALA A 104 -12.52 2.88 2.07
N VAL A 105 -13.33 2.19 2.86
CA VAL A 105 -14.51 2.76 3.52
C VAL A 105 -14.05 3.56 4.72
N VAL A 106 -14.23 4.86 4.66
CA VAL A 106 -13.83 5.77 5.73
C VAL A 106 -14.96 5.93 6.73
N VAL A 107 -14.64 5.75 8.01
CA VAL A 107 -15.62 5.80 9.10
C VAL A 107 -15.15 6.71 10.24
N ASP A 108 -16.12 7.23 11.00
CA ASP A 108 -15.82 7.90 12.27
C ASP A 108 -15.06 6.93 13.22
N PRO A 109 -13.98 7.36 13.91
CA PRO A 109 -13.22 6.50 14.82
C PRO A 109 -14.07 5.78 15.87
N ARG A 110 -15.18 6.39 16.31
CA ARG A 110 -16.11 5.79 17.29
C ARG A 110 -17.00 4.69 16.71
N GLN A 111 -17.05 4.58 15.37
CA GLN A 111 -17.88 3.61 14.64
C GLN A 111 -17.08 2.45 14.08
N VAL A 112 -15.75 2.47 14.20
CA VAL A 112 -14.90 1.36 13.78
C VAL A 112 -15.22 0.10 14.57
N PRO A 113 -15.47 -1.03 13.90
CA PRO A 113 -15.66 -2.30 14.59
C PRO A 113 -14.37 -2.71 15.34
N ARG A 114 -14.51 -3.27 16.54
CA ARG A 114 -13.39 -3.62 17.43
C ARG A 114 -12.46 -4.71 16.91
N ASP A 115 -12.91 -5.42 15.90
CA ASP A 115 -12.22 -6.54 15.25
C ASP A 115 -11.42 -6.09 14.00
N VAL A 116 -11.40 -4.78 13.69
CA VAL A 116 -10.67 -4.20 12.56
C VAL A 116 -9.25 -3.79 12.98
N VAL A 117 -8.27 -4.07 12.13
CA VAL A 117 -6.89 -3.59 12.31
C VAL A 117 -6.79 -2.15 11.80
N THR A 118 -6.66 -1.20 12.73
CA THR A 118 -6.38 0.23 12.46
C THR A 118 -4.92 0.55 12.76
N MET A 119 -4.48 1.80 12.54
CA MET A 119 -3.16 2.21 12.97
C MET A 119 -2.99 2.03 14.49
N ASN A 120 -1.81 1.69 14.93
CA ASN A 120 -1.45 1.37 16.32
C ASN A 120 -2.17 0.15 16.93
N SER A 121 -2.96 -0.59 16.16
CA SER A 121 -3.55 -1.86 16.61
C SER A 121 -2.48 -2.91 16.85
N ARG A 122 -2.73 -3.81 17.84
CA ARG A 122 -1.91 -5.00 18.11
C ARG A 122 -2.71 -6.25 17.76
N THR A 123 -2.17 -7.06 16.88
CA THR A 123 -2.86 -8.26 16.40
C THR A 123 -1.91 -9.45 16.26
N LEU A 124 -2.46 -10.64 16.26
CA LEU A 124 -1.77 -11.84 15.81
C LEU A 124 -1.93 -11.94 14.28
N LEU A 125 -0.85 -12.24 13.59
CA LEU A 125 -0.86 -12.59 12.18
C LEU A 125 -0.42 -14.04 12.02
N GLN A 126 -1.13 -14.79 11.22
CA GLN A 126 -0.63 -16.05 10.69
C GLN A 126 -0.09 -15.77 9.29
N LEU A 127 1.21 -15.93 9.12
CA LEU A 127 1.93 -15.77 7.86
C LEU A 127 2.36 -17.15 7.39
N ASP A 128 1.64 -17.71 6.43
CA ASP A 128 1.71 -19.12 6.07
C ASP A 128 1.51 -20.00 7.33
N ASP A 129 2.54 -20.73 7.78
CA ASP A 129 2.49 -21.59 8.97
C ASP A 129 3.04 -20.93 10.26
N LYS A 130 3.41 -19.66 10.21
CA LYS A 130 3.99 -18.95 11.36
C LYS A 130 3.00 -17.96 11.95
N GLU A 131 2.88 -18.00 13.28
CA GLU A 131 2.12 -17.00 14.03
C GLU A 131 3.08 -15.95 14.61
N VAL A 132 2.76 -14.67 14.38
CA VAL A 132 3.56 -13.52 14.81
C VAL A 132 2.64 -12.47 15.44
N ALA A 133 2.99 -11.98 16.62
CA ALA A 133 2.34 -10.84 17.22
C ALA A 133 2.95 -9.55 16.67
N VAL A 134 2.12 -8.66 16.15
CA VAL A 134 2.57 -7.39 15.56
C VAL A 134 1.75 -6.21 16.07
N ALA A 135 2.37 -5.04 16.08
CA ALA A 135 1.70 -3.74 16.19
C ALA A 135 1.87 -3.00 14.87
N LEU A 136 0.79 -2.58 14.24
CA LEU A 136 0.84 -1.77 13.01
C LEU A 136 1.13 -0.32 13.38
N VAL A 137 2.26 0.22 12.93
CA VAL A 137 2.73 1.55 13.36
C VAL A 137 3.15 2.44 12.19
N TYR A 138 3.27 3.74 12.44
CA TYR A 138 3.90 4.67 11.51
C TYR A 138 5.41 4.39 11.37
N PRO A 139 6.04 4.78 10.24
CA PRO A 139 7.44 4.45 9.97
C PRO A 139 8.43 4.90 11.06
N ALA A 140 8.15 6.05 11.69
CA ALA A 140 8.99 6.59 12.78
C ALA A 140 9.03 5.70 14.02
N ASP A 141 7.99 4.88 14.26
CA ASP A 141 7.86 4.01 15.42
C ASP A 141 8.19 2.54 15.10
N ALA A 142 8.57 2.24 13.85
CA ALA A 142 8.83 0.88 13.41
C ALA A 142 10.04 0.26 14.09
N ASP A 143 9.89 -0.99 14.54
CA ASP A 143 10.94 -1.80 15.16
C ASP A 143 10.59 -3.28 14.97
N ASP A 144 11.22 -3.91 14.00
CA ASP A 144 10.99 -5.33 13.68
C ASP A 144 11.34 -6.25 14.85
N GLY A 145 12.36 -5.89 15.65
CA GLY A 145 12.78 -6.65 16.84
C GLY A 145 11.73 -6.64 17.96
N ALA A 146 10.95 -5.54 18.05
CA ALA A 146 9.85 -5.38 19.00
C ALA A 146 8.48 -5.76 18.41
N GLY A 147 8.42 -6.30 17.18
CA GLY A 147 7.17 -6.63 16.50
C GLY A 147 6.36 -5.41 16.06
N LYS A 148 6.99 -4.24 15.92
CA LYS A 148 6.37 -3.02 15.42
C LYS A 148 6.53 -2.93 13.91
N LEU A 149 5.47 -3.32 13.20
CA LEU A 149 5.43 -3.42 11.76
C LEU A 149 5.07 -2.06 11.13
N SER A 150 5.95 -1.51 10.31
CA SER A 150 5.67 -0.26 9.59
C SER A 150 4.49 -0.42 8.63
N ILE A 151 3.59 0.58 8.60
CA ILE A 151 2.52 0.68 7.57
C ILE A 151 3.11 0.74 6.15
N CYS A 152 4.31 1.28 5.97
CA CYS A 152 5.01 1.31 4.69
C CYS A 152 5.68 -0.02 4.33
N SER A 153 5.62 -1.05 5.14
CA SER A 153 6.05 -2.40 4.75
C SER A 153 4.95 -3.08 3.94
N SER A 154 5.33 -4.05 3.08
CA SER A 154 4.37 -4.78 2.25
C SER A 154 3.30 -5.49 3.09
N ILE A 155 3.68 -6.13 4.22
CA ILE A 155 2.73 -6.79 5.11
C ILE A 155 1.92 -5.76 5.93
N GLY A 156 2.54 -4.65 6.36
CA GLY A 156 1.86 -3.60 7.09
C GLY A 156 0.71 -2.99 6.28
N THR A 157 0.99 -2.64 5.01
CA THR A 157 -0.05 -2.18 4.07
C THR A 157 -1.15 -3.23 3.87
N ALA A 158 -0.75 -4.51 3.77
CA ALA A 158 -1.67 -5.61 3.51
C ALA A 158 -2.71 -5.83 4.61
N ILE A 159 -2.41 -5.53 5.87
CA ILE A 159 -3.30 -5.85 7.00
C ILE A 159 -4.19 -4.69 7.45
N LEU A 160 -3.90 -3.46 7.01
CA LEU A 160 -4.70 -2.29 7.36
C LEU A 160 -6.16 -2.46 6.92
N GLY A 161 -7.08 -2.22 7.83
CA GLY A 161 -8.52 -2.23 7.57
C GLY A 161 -9.17 -3.61 7.47
N PHE A 162 -8.40 -4.70 7.66
CA PHE A 162 -8.92 -6.06 7.70
C PHE A 162 -9.45 -6.43 9.08
N ARG A 163 -10.31 -7.47 9.08
CA ARG A 163 -10.97 -7.94 10.30
C ARG A 163 -10.33 -9.20 10.85
N GLU A 164 -10.50 -9.40 12.15
CA GLU A 164 -10.21 -10.66 12.80
C GLU A 164 -10.90 -11.82 12.07
N GLY A 165 -10.13 -12.83 11.69
CA GLY A 165 -10.56 -14.00 10.92
C GLY A 165 -10.39 -13.91 9.42
N ASP A 166 -10.19 -12.72 8.85
CA ASP A 166 -9.94 -12.54 7.42
C ASP A 166 -8.68 -13.25 6.98
N SER A 167 -8.71 -13.76 5.75
CA SER A 167 -7.61 -14.54 5.18
C SER A 167 -7.49 -14.27 3.69
N PHE A 168 -6.30 -13.91 3.23
CA PHE A 168 -6.04 -13.56 1.84
C PHE A 168 -4.61 -13.89 1.44
N ASP A 169 -4.36 -13.95 0.14
CA ASP A 169 -3.03 -14.12 -0.42
C ASP A 169 -2.44 -12.76 -0.79
N TRP A 170 -1.28 -12.43 -0.23
CA TRP A 170 -0.59 -11.17 -0.48
C TRP A 170 0.71 -11.38 -1.23
N ARG A 171 0.93 -10.56 -2.25
CA ARG A 171 2.14 -10.61 -3.07
C ARG A 171 3.21 -9.69 -2.49
N THR A 172 4.25 -10.28 -1.93
CA THR A 172 5.49 -9.55 -1.59
C THR A 172 6.42 -9.49 -2.81
N PRO A 173 7.49 -8.67 -2.79
CA PRO A 173 8.48 -8.64 -3.86
C PRO A 173 9.09 -10.01 -4.20
N ASP A 174 9.23 -10.89 -3.19
CA ASP A 174 9.94 -12.16 -3.30
C ASP A 174 8.99 -13.34 -3.54
N ARG A 175 7.77 -13.30 -3.01
CA ARG A 175 6.82 -14.44 -3.07
C ARG A 175 5.37 -14.02 -2.81
N THR A 176 4.44 -14.93 -3.02
CA THR A 176 3.08 -14.82 -2.47
C THR A 176 3.05 -15.45 -1.09
N CYS A 177 2.48 -14.75 -0.11
CA CYS A 177 2.33 -15.17 1.27
C CYS A 177 0.84 -15.25 1.62
N ARG A 178 0.42 -16.32 2.29
CA ARG A 178 -0.92 -16.43 2.86
C ARG A 178 -0.92 -15.67 4.20
N ILE A 179 -1.78 -14.64 4.28
CA ILE A 179 -1.98 -13.86 5.49
C ILE A 179 -3.35 -14.18 6.07
N ARG A 180 -3.39 -14.44 7.38
CA ARG A 180 -4.64 -14.49 8.15
C ARG A 180 -4.53 -13.54 9.32
N ILE A 181 -5.56 -12.70 9.49
CA ILE A 181 -5.68 -11.85 10.67
C ILE A 181 -6.19 -12.71 11.82
N GLY A 182 -5.37 -12.85 12.82
CA GLY A 182 -5.74 -13.52 14.07
C GLY A 182 -6.50 -12.57 14.99
N LYS A 183 -6.30 -12.73 16.32
CA LYS A 183 -7.00 -11.92 17.31
C LYS A 183 -6.43 -10.50 17.35
N VAL A 184 -7.31 -9.50 17.33
CA VAL A 184 -6.98 -8.10 17.62
C VAL A 184 -6.98 -7.92 19.14
N HIS A 185 -5.79 -7.78 19.73
CA HIS A 185 -5.60 -7.67 21.17
C HIS A 185 -5.77 -6.24 21.68
N TYR A 186 -5.48 -5.28 20.84
CA TYR A 186 -5.61 -3.86 21.12
C TYR A 186 -5.95 -3.10 19.84
N GLN A 187 -6.91 -2.19 19.96
CA GLN A 187 -7.29 -1.24 18.92
C GLN A 187 -7.51 0.10 19.63
N PRO A 188 -6.84 1.18 19.22
CA PRO A 188 -6.94 2.49 19.87
C PRO A 188 -8.38 2.98 20.01
N GLU A 189 -9.17 2.90 18.98
CA GLU A 189 -10.55 3.36 18.94
C GLU A 189 -11.44 2.59 19.93
N ALA A 190 -11.23 1.26 20.03
CA ALA A 190 -11.95 0.42 21.00
C ALA A 190 -11.53 0.70 22.44
N ALA A 191 -10.30 1.19 22.66
CA ALA A 191 -9.78 1.61 23.96
C ALA A 191 -10.17 3.06 24.32
N GLY A 192 -10.61 3.86 23.34
CA GLY A 192 -10.91 5.28 23.51
C GLY A 192 -9.67 6.19 23.32
N ASP A 193 -8.58 5.64 22.82
CA ASP A 193 -7.29 6.34 22.62
C ASP A 193 -7.24 7.03 21.25
N PHE A 194 -8.24 7.86 20.95
CA PHE A 194 -8.42 8.51 19.64
C PHE A 194 -7.30 9.47 19.22
N HIS A 195 -6.33 9.71 20.06
CA HIS A 195 -5.17 10.57 19.79
C HIS A 195 -3.95 9.82 19.24
N LEU A 196 -3.98 8.50 19.19
CA LEU A 196 -2.88 7.63 18.72
C LEU A 196 -2.84 7.53 17.20
#